data_30247e284874d0f37624dbe5ccbee55a
#
_entry.id   30247e284874d0f37624dbe5ccbee55a
#
_cell.length_a   1.000
_cell.length_b   1.000
_cell.length_c   1.000
_cell.angle_alpha   90.00
_cell.angle_beta   90.00
_cell.angle_gamma   90.00
#
_symmetry.space_group_name_H-M   'P 1'
#
loop_
_entity.id
_entity.type
_entity.pdbx_description
1 polymer ?
#
loop_
_entity_poly.entity_id
_entity_poly.type
_entity_poly.pdbx_seq_one_letter_code
_entity_poly.pdbx_strand_id
1 'polypeptide(L)'
;MCIRDRVIGPNVQPSDFDFYSPIMSLPLAFKTEISNTPNKCPYLETNLNKNKIWEEKFEKNNHLRVGLSWSGNPLHKNDHNRSMSLDDFSKLLSLPFEFYSLQKDVPQKDLNILNKSKIIDHENSLIDFADTASLIKMMDIVISVDSVIAHLAGALGKKTFLLL
;
A
#
# COMPACT_ATOMS: atom_id res chain seq x y z
N MET A 1 -20.77 5.88 -22.43
CA MET A 1 -21.01 7.11 -21.67
C MET A 1 -19.78 7.34 -20.80
N CYS A 2 -18.97 8.34 -21.13
CA CYS A 2 -17.78 8.61 -20.32
C CYS A 2 -18.24 9.36 -19.07
N ILE A 3 -18.20 8.69 -17.92
CA ILE A 3 -18.29 9.37 -16.64
C ILE A 3 -16.98 10.15 -16.51
N ARG A 4 -17.08 11.46 -16.45
CA ARG A 4 -15.91 12.31 -16.26
C ARG A 4 -15.76 12.57 -14.78
N ASP A 5 -14.85 11.85 -14.15
CA ASP A 5 -14.51 12.08 -12.76
C ASP A 5 -13.57 13.28 -12.64
N ARG A 6 -13.99 14.24 -11.85
CA ARG A 6 -13.18 15.41 -11.54
C ARG A 6 -12.89 15.41 -10.04
N VAL A 7 -11.64 15.21 -9.68
CA VAL A 7 -11.18 15.44 -8.31
C VAL A 7 -10.86 16.91 -8.14
N ILE A 8 -11.45 17.54 -7.13
CA ILE A 8 -11.23 18.95 -6.79
C ILE A 8 -10.62 19.06 -5.40
N GLY A 9 -9.79 20.07 -5.17
CA GLY A 9 -9.18 20.33 -3.87
C GLY A 9 -10.20 20.77 -2.82
N PRO A 10 -9.85 20.73 -1.52
CA PRO A 10 -10.78 20.99 -0.42
C PRO A 10 -11.34 22.41 -0.41
N ASN A 11 -10.69 23.35 -1.07
CA ASN A 11 -11.10 24.75 -1.12
C ASN A 11 -11.86 25.12 -2.41
N VAL A 12 -12.17 24.13 -3.25
CA VAL A 12 -12.91 24.35 -4.51
C VAL A 12 -14.34 23.92 -4.31
N GLN A 13 -15.28 24.85 -4.44
CA GLN A 13 -16.70 24.52 -4.47
C GLN A 13 -17.06 23.95 -5.85
N PRO A 14 -17.66 22.76 -5.93
CA PRO A 14 -18.17 22.25 -7.19
C PRO A 14 -19.33 23.14 -7.65
N SER A 15 -19.34 23.49 -8.94
CA SER A 15 -20.50 24.09 -9.59
C SER A 15 -21.26 23.00 -10.34
N ASP A 16 -22.58 23.13 -10.39
CA ASP A 16 -23.46 22.28 -11.22
C ASP A 16 -23.38 20.77 -10.93
N PHE A 17 -23.98 20.37 -9.84
CA PHE A 17 -24.22 18.97 -9.54
C PHE A 17 -25.69 18.72 -9.20
N ASP A 18 -26.22 17.57 -9.61
CA ASP A 18 -27.61 17.19 -9.34
C ASP A 18 -27.77 16.54 -7.97
N PHE A 19 -26.74 15.84 -7.50
CA PHE A 19 -26.77 15.08 -6.25
C PHE A 19 -25.46 15.24 -5.48
N TYR A 20 -25.59 15.25 -4.16
CA TYR A 20 -24.47 15.19 -3.21
C TYR A 20 -24.65 14.03 -2.26
N SER A 21 -23.57 13.29 -2.02
CA SER A 21 -23.53 12.26 -1.00
C SER A 21 -22.17 12.20 -0.32
N PRO A 22 -22.10 12.20 1.02
CA PRO A 22 -20.85 11.86 1.72
C PRO A 22 -20.42 10.44 1.31
N ILE A 23 -19.10 10.23 1.17
CA ILE A 23 -18.56 8.93 0.74
C ILE A 23 -19.02 7.78 1.63
N MET A 24 -19.10 8.00 2.94
CA MET A 24 -19.56 6.99 3.92
C MET A 24 -21.05 6.66 3.80
N SER A 25 -21.81 7.47 3.09
CA SER A 25 -23.25 7.26 2.85
C SER A 25 -23.54 6.54 1.53
N LEU A 26 -22.52 6.32 0.69
CA LEU A 26 -22.70 5.65 -0.60
C LEU A 26 -23.31 4.24 -0.46
N PRO A 27 -22.90 3.39 0.50
CA PRO A 27 -23.52 2.07 0.65
C PRO A 27 -25.03 2.15 0.88
N LEU A 28 -25.49 3.12 1.67
CA LEU A 28 -26.92 3.35 1.88
C LEU A 28 -27.63 3.81 0.59
N ALA A 29 -27.02 4.77 -0.13
CA ALA A 29 -27.58 5.29 -1.39
C ALA A 29 -27.70 4.20 -2.47
N PHE A 30 -26.72 3.30 -2.53
CA PHE A 30 -26.72 2.16 -3.47
C PHE A 30 -27.40 0.91 -2.93
N LYS A 31 -28.02 0.96 -1.74
CA LYS A 31 -28.65 -0.21 -1.07
C LYS A 31 -27.69 -1.41 -1.03
N THR A 32 -26.44 -1.14 -0.64
CA THR A 32 -25.40 -2.17 -0.59
C THR A 32 -25.66 -3.09 0.60
N GLU A 33 -25.72 -4.38 0.32
CA GLU A 33 -25.84 -5.47 1.27
C GLU A 33 -24.65 -6.42 1.12
N ILE A 34 -24.46 -7.34 2.05
CA ILE A 34 -23.38 -8.33 1.98
C ILE A 34 -23.41 -9.11 0.66
N SER A 35 -24.61 -9.44 0.19
CA SER A 35 -24.84 -10.22 -1.03
C SER A 35 -24.49 -9.50 -2.33
N ASN A 36 -24.52 -8.15 -2.35
CA ASN A 36 -24.27 -7.34 -3.53
C ASN A 36 -23.06 -6.40 -3.38
N THR A 37 -22.27 -6.56 -2.30
CA THR A 37 -21.04 -5.81 -2.11
C THR A 37 -20.08 -6.06 -3.28
N PRO A 38 -19.59 -5.01 -3.95
CA PRO A 38 -18.59 -5.17 -5.01
C PRO A 38 -17.35 -5.89 -4.48
N ASN A 39 -17.00 -7.04 -5.08
CA ASN A 39 -15.92 -7.90 -4.63
C ASN A 39 -14.90 -8.24 -5.72
N LYS A 40 -15.02 -7.59 -6.88
CA LYS A 40 -14.06 -7.80 -7.97
C LYS A 40 -12.68 -7.27 -7.56
N CYS A 41 -11.69 -8.16 -7.56
CA CYS A 41 -10.28 -7.83 -7.27
C CYS A 41 -9.39 -8.35 -8.42
N PRO A 42 -8.39 -7.61 -8.88
CA PRO A 42 -8.05 -6.24 -8.46
C PRO A 42 -9.11 -5.20 -8.89
N TYR A 43 -9.22 -4.10 -8.12
CA TYR A 43 -10.07 -2.96 -8.47
C TYR A 43 -9.27 -1.65 -8.62
N LEU A 44 -7.95 -1.69 -8.35
CA LEU A 44 -7.01 -0.64 -8.71
C LEU A 44 -5.98 -1.16 -9.71
N GLU A 45 -5.54 -0.28 -10.58
CA GLU A 45 -4.48 -0.55 -11.55
C GLU A 45 -3.30 0.40 -11.30
N THR A 46 -2.11 -0.07 -11.64
CA THR A 46 -0.88 0.71 -11.52
C THR A 46 -0.60 1.53 -12.78
N ASN A 47 0.12 2.64 -12.63
CA ASN A 47 0.55 3.47 -13.75
C ASN A 47 1.62 2.74 -14.60
N LEU A 48 1.33 2.52 -15.89
CA LEU A 48 2.21 1.77 -16.78
C LEU A 48 3.60 2.38 -16.95
N ASN A 49 3.72 3.72 -16.95
CA ASN A 49 5.01 4.38 -17.07
C ASN A 49 5.84 4.18 -15.80
N LYS A 50 5.21 4.32 -14.63
CA LYS A 50 5.89 4.05 -13.34
C LYS A 50 6.29 2.58 -13.23
N ASN A 51 5.46 1.66 -13.70
CA ASN A 51 5.82 0.25 -13.71
C ASN A 51 7.13 -0.01 -14.45
N LYS A 52 7.31 0.56 -15.66
CA LYS A 52 8.55 0.40 -16.43
C LYS A 52 9.77 0.93 -15.65
N ILE A 53 9.64 2.11 -15.02
CA ILE A 53 10.71 2.70 -14.21
C ILE A 53 11.07 1.77 -13.03
N TRP A 54 10.06 1.15 -12.42
CA TRP A 54 10.28 0.22 -11.32
C TRP A 54 10.85 -1.11 -11.82
N GLU A 55 10.36 -1.67 -12.93
CA GLU A 55 10.88 -2.89 -13.53
C GLU A 55 12.39 -2.82 -13.84
N GLU A 56 12.88 -1.65 -14.25
CA GLU A 56 14.31 -1.42 -14.53
C GLU A 56 15.19 -1.45 -13.27
N LYS A 57 14.59 -1.24 -12.08
CA LYS A 57 15.31 -1.29 -10.80
C LYS A 57 15.45 -2.70 -10.25
N PHE A 58 14.74 -3.66 -10.81
CA PHE A 58 14.73 -5.04 -10.32
C PHE A 58 15.56 -5.95 -11.20
N GLU A 59 16.44 -6.72 -10.57
CA GLU A 59 17.17 -7.76 -11.25
C GLU A 59 16.23 -8.90 -11.68
N LYS A 60 16.49 -9.47 -12.87
CA LYS A 60 15.77 -10.65 -13.33
C LYS A 60 16.37 -11.88 -12.66
N ASN A 61 15.79 -12.26 -11.55
CA ASN A 61 16.13 -13.49 -10.83
C ASN A 61 14.86 -14.25 -10.45
N ASN A 62 15.04 -15.45 -9.87
CA ASN A 62 13.93 -16.33 -9.47
C ASN A 62 13.67 -16.27 -7.95
N HIS A 63 14.20 -15.28 -7.24
CA HIS A 63 13.97 -15.13 -5.82
C HIS A 63 12.57 -14.58 -5.57
N LEU A 64 11.90 -15.12 -4.55
CA LEU A 64 10.62 -14.62 -4.09
C LEU A 64 10.79 -13.21 -3.47
N ARG A 65 10.06 -12.25 -3.97
CA ARG A 65 10.09 -10.86 -3.51
C ARG A 65 9.01 -10.61 -2.49
N VAL A 66 9.41 -10.22 -1.30
CA VAL A 66 8.52 -9.98 -0.17
C VAL A 66 8.58 -8.51 0.23
N GLY A 67 7.48 -7.81 0.05
CA GLY A 67 7.33 -6.43 0.49
C GLY A 67 6.92 -6.37 1.95
N LEU A 68 7.61 -5.56 2.75
CA LEU A 68 7.38 -5.41 4.18
C LEU A 68 6.90 -4.00 4.54
N SER A 69 5.86 -3.92 5.36
CA SER A 69 5.46 -2.69 6.05
C SER A 69 5.12 -3.02 7.49
N TRP A 70 5.91 -2.49 8.43
CA TRP A 70 5.87 -2.87 9.85
C TRP A 70 5.36 -1.77 10.76
N SER A 71 5.18 -0.55 10.25
CA SER A 71 4.75 0.60 11.04
C SER A 71 3.70 1.42 10.30
N GLY A 72 2.71 1.90 11.04
CA GLY A 72 1.71 2.82 10.57
C GLY A 72 2.09 4.29 10.77
N ASN A 73 1.09 5.17 10.78
CA ASN A 73 1.29 6.60 11.08
C ASN A 73 1.43 6.80 12.60
N PRO A 74 2.58 7.29 13.10
CA PRO A 74 2.81 7.47 14.54
C PRO A 74 1.89 8.52 15.18
N LEU A 75 1.24 9.39 14.39
CA LEU A 75 0.25 10.34 14.88
C LEU A 75 -1.12 9.71 15.14
N HIS A 76 -1.32 8.47 14.76
CA HIS A 76 -2.57 7.77 14.99
C HIS A 76 -2.65 7.30 16.45
N LYS A 77 -3.75 7.64 17.15
CA LYS A 77 -3.92 7.35 18.59
C LYS A 77 -3.72 5.88 18.97
N ASN A 78 -4.04 4.96 18.09
CA ASN A 78 -3.92 3.52 18.30
C ASN A 78 -2.70 2.90 17.57
N ASP A 79 -1.71 3.69 17.21
CA ASP A 79 -0.56 3.18 16.46
C ASP A 79 0.25 2.14 17.23
N HIS A 80 0.33 2.29 18.55
CA HIS A 80 1.04 1.37 19.45
C HIS A 80 0.49 -0.07 19.44
N ASN A 81 -0.78 -0.27 19.06
CA ASN A 81 -1.40 -1.60 18.98
C ASN A 81 -1.27 -2.26 17.59
N ARG A 82 -0.86 -1.51 16.57
CA ARG A 82 -0.79 -2.02 15.20
C ARG A 82 0.60 -1.94 14.58
N SER A 83 1.49 -1.10 15.11
CA SER A 83 2.88 -1.00 14.63
C SER A 83 3.78 -1.96 15.39
N MET A 84 4.69 -2.58 14.67
CA MET A 84 5.70 -3.49 15.18
C MET A 84 7.09 -2.85 15.11
N SER A 85 8.06 -3.47 15.73
CA SER A 85 9.48 -3.13 15.50
C SER A 85 10.02 -3.97 14.34
N LEU A 86 10.96 -3.41 13.58
CA LEU A 86 11.64 -4.20 12.54
C LEU A 86 12.39 -5.40 13.11
N ASP A 87 12.81 -5.35 14.37
CA ASP A 87 13.48 -6.46 15.06
C ASP A 87 12.58 -7.71 15.19
N ASP A 88 11.26 -7.51 15.30
CA ASP A 88 10.28 -8.61 15.36
C ASP A 88 10.30 -9.47 14.09
N PHE A 89 10.80 -8.94 12.98
CA PHE A 89 10.95 -9.63 11.70
C PHE A 89 12.27 -10.39 11.55
N SER A 90 13.16 -10.37 12.54
CA SER A 90 14.50 -10.95 12.46
C SER A 90 14.51 -12.41 11.98
N LYS A 91 13.58 -13.24 12.47
CA LYS A 91 13.44 -14.64 12.04
C LYS A 91 12.96 -14.74 10.58
N LEU A 92 12.05 -13.88 10.16
CA LEU A 92 11.56 -13.84 8.78
C LEU A 92 12.70 -13.45 7.82
N LEU A 93 13.50 -12.46 8.19
CA LEU A 93 14.62 -11.95 7.40
C LEU A 93 15.77 -12.99 7.24
N SER A 94 15.77 -14.06 8.01
CA SER A 94 16.71 -15.17 7.84
C SER A 94 16.35 -16.12 6.69
N LEU A 95 15.13 -16.02 6.16
CA LEU A 95 14.68 -16.84 5.03
C LEU A 95 15.36 -16.41 3.70
N PRO A 96 15.47 -17.33 2.73
CA PRO A 96 16.16 -17.09 1.46
C PRO A 96 15.25 -16.32 0.45
N PHE A 97 14.68 -15.22 0.90
CA PHE A 97 13.84 -14.34 0.07
C PHE A 97 14.51 -12.99 -0.13
N GLU A 98 14.07 -12.25 -1.13
CA GLU A 98 14.39 -10.83 -1.27
C GLU A 98 13.36 -10.00 -0.54
N PHE A 99 13.79 -9.22 0.42
CA PHE A 99 12.93 -8.36 1.20
C PHE A 99 13.05 -6.91 0.75
N TYR A 100 11.90 -6.26 0.56
CA TYR A 100 11.79 -4.88 0.12
C TYR A 100 11.01 -4.07 1.13
N SER A 101 11.52 -2.89 1.49
CA SER A 101 10.78 -1.94 2.31
C SER A 101 9.67 -1.29 1.47
N LEU A 102 8.44 -1.41 1.95
CA LEU A 102 7.29 -0.63 1.46
C LEU A 102 6.99 0.57 2.39
N GLN A 103 7.84 0.75 3.40
CA GLN A 103 7.73 1.81 4.39
C GLN A 103 8.28 3.11 3.78
N LYS A 104 7.45 4.16 3.71
CA LYS A 104 7.91 5.46 3.26
C LYS A 104 8.62 6.22 4.38
N ASP A 105 8.00 6.24 5.56
CA ASP A 105 8.56 6.91 6.73
C ASP A 105 9.03 5.83 7.71
N VAL A 106 10.33 5.57 7.72
CA VAL A 106 10.93 4.55 8.61
C VAL A 106 11.06 5.13 10.01
N PRO A 107 10.52 4.46 11.05
CA PRO A 107 10.70 4.91 12.42
C PRO A 107 12.17 5.02 12.79
N GLN A 108 12.56 6.09 13.48
CA GLN A 108 13.96 6.37 13.86
C GLN A 108 14.61 5.20 14.61
N LYS A 109 13.83 4.51 15.46
CA LYS A 109 14.28 3.34 16.21
C LYS A 109 14.70 2.16 15.32
N ASP A 110 14.12 2.05 14.14
CA ASP A 110 14.33 0.92 13.22
C ASP A 110 15.41 1.18 12.16
N LEU A 111 15.87 2.43 11.99
CA LEU A 111 16.88 2.80 10.98
C LEU A 111 18.17 2.00 11.11
N ASN A 112 18.67 1.81 12.34
CA ASN A 112 19.90 1.04 12.56
C ASN A 112 19.76 -0.42 12.17
N ILE A 113 18.57 -0.99 12.38
CA ILE A 113 18.26 -2.39 12.03
C ILE A 113 18.12 -2.49 10.51
N LEU A 114 17.37 -1.58 9.90
CA LEU A 114 17.18 -1.52 8.45
C LEU A 114 18.53 -1.45 7.72
N ASN A 115 19.41 -0.52 8.11
CA ASN A 115 20.72 -0.31 7.50
C ASN A 115 21.66 -1.54 7.64
N LYS A 116 21.46 -2.37 8.64
CA LYS A 116 22.25 -3.61 8.85
C LYS A 116 21.58 -4.85 8.27
N SER A 117 20.34 -4.72 7.85
CA SER A 117 19.53 -5.82 7.30
C SER A 117 19.83 -6.03 5.81
N LYS A 118 19.24 -7.11 5.27
CA LYS A 118 19.24 -7.38 3.82
C LYS A 118 18.03 -6.78 3.12
N ILE A 119 17.26 -5.93 3.79
CA ILE A 119 16.08 -5.31 3.20
C ILE A 119 16.53 -4.26 2.20
N ILE A 120 16.02 -4.37 1.00
CA ILE A 120 16.24 -3.38 -0.07
C ILE A 120 15.27 -2.23 0.16
N ASP A 121 15.81 -1.05 0.39
CA ASP A 121 15.01 0.14 0.66
C ASP A 121 15.04 1.11 -0.52
N HIS A 122 13.86 1.56 -0.90
CA HIS A 122 13.64 2.51 -1.98
C HIS A 122 12.93 3.78 -1.51
N GLU A 123 13.03 4.14 -0.23
CA GLU A 123 12.34 5.29 0.38
C GLU A 123 12.43 6.55 -0.49
N ASN A 124 13.63 6.90 -0.96
CA ASN A 124 13.86 8.09 -1.78
C ASN A 124 13.19 8.05 -3.17
N SER A 125 12.72 6.89 -3.60
CA SER A 125 12.01 6.70 -4.88
C SER A 125 10.50 6.66 -4.74
N LEU A 126 9.99 6.61 -3.52
CA LEU A 126 8.56 6.61 -3.20
C LEU A 126 8.03 8.04 -3.09
N ILE A 127 7.72 8.67 -4.21
CA ILE A 127 7.27 10.08 -4.26
C ILE A 127 5.78 10.17 -3.93
N ASP A 128 4.98 9.28 -4.50
CA ASP A 128 3.52 9.24 -4.33
C ASP A 128 2.99 7.80 -4.22
N PHE A 129 1.67 7.66 -4.02
CA PHE A 129 1.02 6.35 -3.96
C PHE A 129 1.10 5.57 -5.27
N ALA A 130 1.29 6.21 -6.43
CA ALA A 130 1.46 5.49 -7.68
C ALA A 130 2.84 4.81 -7.76
N ASP A 131 3.88 5.40 -7.15
CA ASP A 131 5.18 4.75 -6.97
C ASP A 131 5.05 3.55 -6.03
N THR A 132 4.39 3.74 -4.89
CA THR A 132 4.14 2.67 -3.93
C THR A 132 3.35 1.51 -4.56
N ALA A 133 2.31 1.82 -5.35
CA ALA A 133 1.53 0.82 -6.08
C ALA A 133 2.38 0.05 -7.10
N SER A 134 3.26 0.75 -7.83
CA SER A 134 4.16 0.14 -8.79
C SER A 134 5.21 -0.74 -8.11
N LEU A 135 5.76 -0.31 -6.96
CA LEU A 135 6.65 -1.14 -6.15
C LEU A 135 5.93 -2.39 -5.64
N ILE A 136 4.71 -2.25 -5.09
CA ILE A 136 3.88 -3.38 -4.66
C ILE A 136 3.63 -4.34 -5.81
N LYS A 137 3.42 -3.85 -7.03
CA LYS A 137 3.23 -4.70 -8.21
C LYS A 137 4.43 -5.60 -8.48
N MET A 138 5.64 -5.18 -8.16
CA MET A 138 6.86 -5.99 -8.32
C MET A 138 7.02 -7.07 -7.24
N MET A 139 6.24 -7.04 -6.17
CA MET A 139 6.28 -8.03 -5.10
C MET A 139 5.46 -9.28 -5.45
N ASP A 140 5.87 -10.43 -4.96
CA ASP A 140 5.10 -11.68 -5.02
C ASP A 140 4.15 -11.77 -3.82
N ILE A 141 4.62 -11.32 -2.65
CA ILE A 141 3.89 -11.33 -1.38
C ILE A 141 4.10 -9.98 -0.69
N VAL A 142 3.08 -9.52 0.01
CA VAL A 142 3.15 -8.37 0.92
C VAL A 142 2.85 -8.83 2.34
N ILE A 143 3.68 -8.44 3.29
CA ILE A 143 3.45 -8.63 4.73
C ILE A 143 3.38 -7.24 5.35
N SER A 144 2.24 -6.90 5.93
CA SER A 144 1.99 -5.55 6.42
C SER A 144 1.19 -5.58 7.71
N VAL A 145 1.51 -4.68 8.62
CA VAL A 145 0.61 -4.30 9.71
C VAL A 145 -0.64 -3.61 9.13
N ASP A 146 -1.65 -3.39 9.96
CA ASP A 146 -2.86 -2.64 9.57
C ASP A 146 -2.51 -1.20 9.17
N SER A 147 -2.28 -1.02 7.89
CA SER A 147 -1.84 0.24 7.28
C SER A 147 -2.38 0.40 5.86
N VAL A 148 -2.21 1.59 5.30
CA VAL A 148 -2.59 1.87 3.90
C VAL A 148 -1.92 0.93 2.90
N ILE A 149 -0.76 0.39 3.22
CA ILE A 149 -0.03 -0.56 2.36
C ILE A 149 -0.80 -1.87 2.22
N ALA A 150 -1.36 -2.40 3.32
CA ALA A 150 -2.20 -3.60 3.27
C ALA A 150 -3.43 -3.41 2.37
N HIS A 151 -4.10 -2.25 2.52
CA HIS A 151 -5.26 -1.92 1.69
C HIS A 151 -4.90 -1.77 0.21
N LEU A 152 -3.79 -1.07 -0.08
CA LEU A 152 -3.33 -0.87 -1.45
C LEU A 152 -2.91 -2.20 -2.10
N ALA A 153 -2.19 -3.05 -1.38
CA ALA A 153 -1.80 -4.38 -1.86
C ALA A 153 -3.02 -5.25 -2.16
N GLY A 154 -4.01 -5.28 -1.26
CA GLY A 154 -5.28 -5.96 -1.48
C GLY A 154 -6.04 -5.43 -2.69
N ALA A 155 -6.13 -4.10 -2.84
CA ALA A 155 -6.80 -3.45 -3.98
C ALA A 155 -6.15 -3.77 -5.33
N LEU A 156 -4.82 -4.00 -5.33
CA LEU A 156 -4.03 -4.43 -6.49
C LEU A 156 -4.05 -5.95 -6.71
N GLY A 157 -4.78 -6.70 -5.88
CA GLY A 157 -4.89 -8.17 -5.97
C GLY A 157 -3.63 -8.92 -5.55
N LYS A 158 -2.77 -8.31 -4.75
CA LYS A 158 -1.57 -8.97 -4.25
C LYS A 158 -1.87 -9.86 -3.05
N LYS A 159 -1.18 -11.00 -2.98
CA LYS A 159 -1.22 -11.87 -1.80
C LYS A 159 -0.66 -11.11 -0.61
N THR A 160 -1.50 -10.85 0.37
CA THR A 160 -1.16 -10.01 1.52
C THR A 160 -1.38 -10.76 2.82
N PHE A 161 -0.37 -10.77 3.68
CA PHE A 161 -0.48 -11.20 5.07
C PHE A 161 -0.61 -9.96 5.95
N LEU A 162 -1.76 -9.85 6.59
CA LEU A 162 -2.05 -8.78 7.53
C LEU A 162 -1.69 -9.22 8.94
N LEU A 163 -0.84 -8.45 9.60
CA LEU A 163 -0.45 -8.64 10.99
C LEU A 163 -1.35 -7.78 11.88
N LEU A 164 -2.04 -8.42 12.84
CA LEU A 164 -3.01 -7.80 13.76
C LEU A 164 -2.59 -8.01 15.20
#